data_5dc6255516ff73e7dba7bc5b3acc81cc
#
_entry.id   5dc6255516ff73e7dba7bc5b3acc81cc
#
_cell.length_a   1.000
_cell.length_b   1.000
_cell.length_c   1.000
_cell.angle_alpha   90.00
_cell.angle_beta   90.00
_cell.angle_gamma   90.00
#
_symmetry.space_group_name_H-M   'P 1'
#
loop_
_entity.id
_entity.type
_entity.pdbx_description
1 polymer ?
#
loop_
_entity_poly.entity_id
_entity_poly.type
_entity_poly.pdbx_seq_one_letter_code
_entity_poly.pdbx_strand_id
1 'polypeptide(L)'
;MDISKRIAFIASQTDGRIVADIGCDHGYTACLAVLNGKAEKSYACDVAQGPLNHAKATIQACHLEDRVFPVLSNGLENVPDDTEQIVIAGMGGQLICTILSAFPAKTAQADSLILSPHKDPELVRQWLEENGWVIEQEYVIEDGNFYPLIRAVKGQMALEPWQQYYGLHVHPDEQAAAYLKDQKRRWTIIHNKTPEDKRKKASLRLQWIDQAALALGMEA
;
A
#
# COMPACT_ATOMS: atom_id res chain seq x y z
N MET A 1 -22.41 -6.86 -1.56
CA MET A 1 -21.01 -7.33 -1.63
C MET A 1 -20.43 -7.33 -0.23
N ASP A 2 -19.86 -8.43 0.21
CA ASP A 2 -19.11 -8.46 1.48
C ASP A 2 -17.65 -8.07 1.15
N ILE A 3 -17.34 -6.80 1.34
CA ILE A 3 -16.04 -6.21 1.00
C ILE A 3 -15.30 -5.92 2.29
N SER A 4 -14.04 -6.36 2.40
CA SER A 4 -13.24 -6.12 3.58
C SER A 4 -13.04 -4.61 3.83
N LYS A 5 -12.92 -4.23 5.12
CA LYS A 5 -12.67 -2.84 5.53
C LYS A 5 -11.43 -2.28 4.85
N ARG A 6 -10.40 -3.11 4.67
CA ARG A 6 -9.15 -2.74 4.03
C ARG A 6 -9.36 -2.34 2.57
N ILE A 7 -10.06 -3.15 1.76
CA ILE A 7 -10.33 -2.83 0.35
C ILE A 7 -11.16 -1.55 0.23
N ALA A 8 -12.20 -1.41 1.05
CA ALA A 8 -13.03 -0.21 1.07
C ALA A 8 -12.21 1.05 1.42
N PHE A 9 -11.31 0.94 2.41
CA PHE A 9 -10.43 2.04 2.80
C PHE A 9 -9.42 2.38 1.70
N ILE A 10 -8.76 1.39 1.07
CA ILE A 10 -7.84 1.61 -0.06
C ILE A 10 -8.54 2.38 -1.18
N ALA A 11 -9.72 1.94 -1.59
CA ALA A 11 -10.49 2.61 -2.63
C ALA A 11 -10.90 4.05 -2.24
N SER A 12 -11.15 4.31 -0.96
CA SER A 12 -11.48 5.67 -0.47
C SER A 12 -10.31 6.66 -0.54
N GLN A 13 -9.06 6.13 -0.59
CA GLN A 13 -7.85 6.94 -0.68
C GLN A 13 -7.42 7.23 -2.12
N THR A 14 -8.11 6.65 -3.12
CA THR A 14 -7.88 7.02 -4.53
C THR A 14 -8.41 8.43 -4.80
N ASP A 15 -7.76 9.16 -5.71
CA ASP A 15 -8.14 10.51 -6.12
C ASP A 15 -7.63 10.87 -7.53
N GLY A 16 -7.05 9.91 -8.25
CA GLY A 16 -6.75 10.05 -9.66
C GLY A 16 -8.00 9.92 -10.51
N ARG A 17 -8.14 10.73 -11.56
CA ARG A 17 -9.29 10.58 -12.48
C ARG A 17 -9.29 9.22 -13.16
N ILE A 18 -8.09 8.69 -13.47
CA ILE A 18 -7.89 7.39 -14.11
C ILE A 18 -6.98 6.53 -13.24
N VAL A 19 -7.55 5.48 -12.64
CA VAL A 19 -6.89 4.62 -11.67
C VAL A 19 -6.62 3.23 -12.27
N ALA A 20 -5.42 2.68 -12.09
CA ALA A 20 -5.11 1.29 -12.38
C ALA A 20 -4.91 0.50 -11.08
N ASP A 21 -5.73 -0.52 -10.85
CA ASP A 21 -5.65 -1.46 -9.74
C ASP A 21 -4.89 -2.71 -10.19
N ILE A 22 -3.66 -2.91 -9.70
CA ILE A 22 -2.74 -3.96 -10.15
C ILE A 22 -2.81 -5.18 -9.23
N GLY A 23 -3.14 -6.34 -9.79
CA GLY A 23 -3.48 -7.55 -9.06
C GLY A 23 -4.86 -7.44 -8.45
N CYS A 24 -5.82 -7.05 -9.28
CA CYS A 24 -7.15 -6.62 -8.87
C CYS A 24 -8.03 -7.75 -8.32
N ASP A 25 -7.67 -9.04 -8.57
CA ASP A 25 -8.42 -10.24 -8.18
C ASP A 25 -9.90 -10.12 -8.58
N HIS A 26 -10.77 -9.70 -7.67
CA HIS A 26 -12.21 -9.50 -7.92
C HIS A 26 -12.56 -8.11 -8.46
N GLY A 27 -11.60 -7.19 -8.62
CA GLY A 27 -11.81 -5.83 -9.13
C GLY A 27 -12.57 -4.90 -8.17
N TYR A 28 -12.65 -5.24 -6.88
CA TYR A 28 -13.40 -4.45 -5.91
C TYR A 28 -12.82 -3.05 -5.71
N THR A 29 -11.49 -2.90 -5.64
CA THR A 29 -10.86 -1.58 -5.48
C THR A 29 -11.17 -0.69 -6.68
N ALA A 30 -11.02 -1.22 -7.90
CA ALA A 30 -11.32 -0.50 -9.13
C ALA A 30 -12.79 -0.05 -9.20
N CYS A 31 -13.74 -0.95 -8.88
CA CYS A 31 -15.16 -0.62 -8.87
C CYS A 31 -15.51 0.41 -7.80
N LEU A 32 -14.99 0.24 -6.57
CA LEU A 32 -15.27 1.16 -5.46
C LEU A 32 -14.68 2.55 -5.69
N ALA A 33 -13.50 2.67 -6.31
CA ALA A 33 -12.93 3.96 -6.68
C ALA A 33 -13.91 4.77 -7.55
N VAL A 34 -14.55 4.12 -8.52
CA VAL A 34 -15.53 4.75 -9.40
C VAL A 34 -16.87 5.00 -8.70
N LEU A 35 -17.40 4.03 -7.95
CA LEU A 35 -18.67 4.16 -7.23
C LEU A 35 -18.64 5.27 -6.18
N ASN A 36 -17.50 5.44 -5.51
CA ASN A 36 -17.33 6.48 -4.49
C ASN A 36 -17.02 7.87 -5.09
N GLY A 37 -17.01 8.01 -6.42
CA GLY A 37 -16.68 9.27 -7.10
C GLY A 37 -15.22 9.69 -6.94
N LYS A 38 -14.33 8.74 -6.61
CA LYS A 38 -12.89 8.96 -6.44
C LYS A 38 -12.13 8.84 -7.76
N ALA A 39 -12.69 8.12 -8.72
CA ALA A 39 -12.19 8.01 -10.07
C ALA A 39 -13.33 8.18 -11.09
N GLU A 40 -13.03 8.76 -12.23
CA GLU A 40 -13.94 8.81 -13.38
C GLU A 40 -13.93 7.46 -14.12
N LYS A 41 -12.74 6.86 -14.22
CA LYS A 41 -12.46 5.60 -14.89
C LYS A 41 -11.44 4.78 -14.11
N SER A 42 -11.53 3.45 -14.19
CA SER A 42 -10.48 2.61 -13.64
C SER A 42 -10.19 1.38 -14.52
N TYR A 43 -8.98 0.85 -14.36
CA TYR A 43 -8.51 -0.39 -14.96
C TYR A 43 -8.31 -1.45 -13.88
N ALA A 44 -9.01 -2.58 -13.99
CA ALA A 44 -8.83 -3.74 -13.14
C ALA A 44 -7.81 -4.67 -13.81
N CYS A 45 -6.57 -4.63 -13.38
CA CYS A 45 -5.45 -5.31 -14.02
C CYS A 45 -5.06 -6.57 -13.24
N ASP A 46 -4.91 -7.70 -13.93
CA ASP A 46 -4.39 -8.93 -13.33
C ASP A 46 -3.57 -9.73 -14.35
N VAL A 47 -2.62 -10.53 -13.87
CA VAL A 47 -1.78 -11.40 -14.70
C VAL A 47 -2.53 -12.67 -15.14
N ALA A 48 -3.61 -13.04 -14.47
CA ALA A 48 -4.34 -14.27 -14.70
C ALA A 48 -5.78 -14.04 -15.16
N GLN A 49 -6.23 -14.85 -16.12
CA GLN A 49 -7.57 -14.75 -16.68
C GLN A 49 -8.69 -15.08 -15.66
N GLY A 50 -8.40 -15.97 -14.68
CA GLY A 50 -9.37 -16.33 -13.63
C GLY A 50 -9.82 -15.12 -12.80
N PRO A 51 -8.91 -14.41 -12.14
CA PRO A 51 -9.18 -13.15 -11.45
C PRO A 51 -9.91 -12.13 -12.34
N LEU A 52 -9.48 -11.95 -13.57
CA LEU A 52 -10.17 -11.03 -14.49
C LEU A 52 -11.61 -11.43 -14.80
N ASN A 53 -11.94 -12.72 -14.81
CA ASN A 53 -13.32 -13.16 -14.97
C ASN A 53 -14.16 -12.81 -13.74
N HIS A 54 -13.59 -12.90 -12.52
CA HIS A 54 -14.24 -12.42 -11.30
C HIS A 54 -14.44 -10.90 -11.34
N ALA A 55 -13.40 -10.16 -11.74
CA ALA A 55 -13.50 -8.71 -11.91
C ALA A 55 -14.60 -8.32 -12.91
N LYS A 56 -14.70 -8.99 -14.06
CA LYS A 56 -15.79 -8.78 -15.03
C LYS A 56 -17.18 -8.99 -14.41
N ALA A 57 -17.35 -10.05 -13.61
CA ALA A 57 -18.62 -10.30 -12.94
C ALA A 57 -18.95 -9.19 -11.91
N THR A 58 -17.95 -8.70 -11.17
CA THR A 58 -18.12 -7.58 -10.25
C THR A 58 -18.49 -6.29 -10.99
N ILE A 59 -17.80 -5.98 -12.09
CA ILE A 59 -18.07 -4.81 -12.93
C ILE A 59 -19.51 -4.82 -13.44
N GLN A 60 -19.97 -5.95 -13.97
CA GLN A 60 -21.34 -6.13 -14.43
C GLN A 60 -22.36 -5.98 -13.30
N ALA A 61 -22.10 -6.59 -12.13
CA ALA A 61 -22.97 -6.48 -10.97
C ALA A 61 -23.09 -5.04 -10.44
N CYS A 62 -22.07 -4.20 -10.69
CA CYS A 62 -22.05 -2.79 -10.33
C CYS A 62 -22.56 -1.86 -11.44
N HIS A 63 -22.87 -2.36 -12.63
CA HIS A 63 -23.24 -1.58 -13.83
C HIS A 63 -22.17 -0.54 -14.19
N LEU A 64 -20.89 -0.96 -14.26
CA LEU A 64 -19.73 -0.09 -14.50
C LEU A 64 -18.96 -0.46 -15.78
N GLU A 65 -19.57 -1.17 -16.72
CA GLU A 65 -18.91 -1.68 -17.93
C GLU A 65 -18.38 -0.57 -18.85
N ASP A 66 -18.90 0.63 -18.73
CA ASP A 66 -18.47 1.84 -19.44
C ASP A 66 -17.36 2.63 -18.74
N ARG A 67 -17.02 2.30 -17.48
CA ARG A 67 -16.07 3.05 -16.65
C ARG A 67 -14.98 2.21 -15.99
N VAL A 68 -15.19 0.89 -15.83
CA VAL A 68 -14.20 -0.02 -15.27
C VAL A 68 -13.84 -1.09 -16.29
N PHE A 69 -12.59 -1.17 -16.67
CA PHE A 69 -12.11 -2.01 -17.77
C PHE A 69 -11.15 -3.09 -17.24
N PRO A 70 -11.44 -4.39 -17.44
CA PRO A 70 -10.53 -5.46 -17.08
C PRO A 70 -9.39 -5.53 -18.09
N VAL A 71 -8.13 -5.61 -17.60
CA VAL A 71 -6.91 -5.63 -18.40
C VAL A 71 -6.04 -6.82 -18.00
N LEU A 72 -5.74 -7.71 -18.95
CA LEU A 72 -4.75 -8.77 -18.74
C LEU A 72 -3.34 -8.16 -18.81
N SER A 73 -2.64 -8.09 -17.68
CA SER A 73 -1.35 -7.40 -17.57
C SER A 73 -0.44 -8.08 -16.56
N ASN A 74 0.79 -8.34 -16.95
CA ASN A 74 1.85 -8.72 -16.02
C ASN A 74 2.44 -7.46 -15.39
N GLY A 75 2.02 -7.13 -14.16
CA GLY A 75 2.33 -5.84 -13.55
C GLY A 75 1.79 -4.68 -14.39
N LEU A 76 2.66 -3.78 -14.82
CA LEU A 76 2.29 -2.57 -15.58
C LEU A 76 2.39 -2.75 -17.10
N GLU A 77 2.71 -3.94 -17.62
CA GLU A 77 3.01 -4.18 -19.04
C GLU A 77 1.95 -3.62 -20.00
N ASN A 78 0.70 -3.97 -19.77
CA ASN A 78 -0.43 -3.58 -20.62
C ASN A 78 -1.34 -2.53 -19.97
N VAL A 79 -0.91 -1.90 -18.87
CA VAL A 79 -1.65 -0.81 -18.26
C VAL A 79 -1.72 0.35 -19.24
N PRO A 80 -2.92 0.91 -19.54
CA PRO A 80 -3.08 2.01 -20.48
C PRO A 80 -2.31 3.26 -20.07
N ASP A 81 -1.79 3.99 -21.07
CA ASP A 81 -0.91 5.13 -20.87
C ASP A 81 -1.64 6.39 -20.34
N ASP A 82 -2.97 6.40 -20.31
CA ASP A 82 -3.75 7.46 -19.68
C ASP A 82 -3.95 7.29 -18.17
N THR A 83 -3.30 6.29 -17.55
CA THR A 83 -3.36 6.05 -16.11
C THR A 83 -2.65 7.16 -15.34
N GLU A 84 -3.36 7.81 -14.42
CA GLU A 84 -2.85 8.87 -13.55
C GLU A 84 -2.41 8.34 -12.17
N GLN A 85 -3.09 7.30 -11.66
CA GLN A 85 -2.79 6.73 -10.35
C GLN A 85 -2.68 5.20 -10.42
N ILE A 86 -1.63 4.66 -9.81
CA ILE A 86 -1.41 3.21 -9.70
C ILE A 86 -1.70 2.77 -8.26
N VAL A 87 -2.55 1.76 -8.13
CA VAL A 87 -2.84 1.08 -6.86
C VAL A 87 -2.25 -0.32 -6.90
N ILE A 88 -1.43 -0.68 -5.91
CA ILE A 88 -0.92 -2.04 -5.73
C ILE A 88 -1.16 -2.45 -4.28
N ALA A 89 -2.06 -3.38 -4.05
CA ALA A 89 -2.42 -3.85 -2.73
C ALA A 89 -2.47 -5.37 -2.66
N GLY A 90 -2.30 -5.93 -1.46
CA GLY A 90 -2.43 -7.37 -1.29
C GLY A 90 -1.19 -8.19 -1.65
N MET A 91 -0.05 -7.54 -1.90
CA MET A 91 1.21 -8.16 -2.28
C MET A 91 2.31 -7.92 -1.23
N GLY A 92 3.40 -8.69 -1.27
CA GLY A 92 4.60 -8.39 -0.46
C GLY A 92 5.36 -7.20 -1.02
N GLY A 93 6.05 -6.45 -0.16
CA GLY A 93 6.82 -5.27 -0.55
C GLY A 93 7.83 -5.54 -1.66
N GLN A 94 8.53 -6.66 -1.61
CA GLN A 94 9.46 -7.06 -2.67
C GLN A 94 8.79 -7.18 -4.05
N LEU A 95 7.58 -7.75 -4.12
CA LEU A 95 6.86 -7.90 -5.39
C LEU A 95 6.38 -6.53 -5.89
N ILE A 96 5.89 -5.67 -5.01
CA ILE A 96 5.50 -4.29 -5.35
C ILE A 96 6.68 -3.55 -5.98
N CYS A 97 7.85 -3.57 -5.33
CA CYS A 97 9.07 -2.95 -5.86
C CYS A 97 9.48 -3.54 -7.22
N THR A 98 9.36 -4.86 -7.37
CA THR A 98 9.67 -5.55 -8.64
C THR A 98 8.75 -5.08 -9.77
N ILE A 99 7.44 -4.98 -9.52
CA ILE A 99 6.45 -4.51 -10.51
C ILE A 99 6.76 -3.07 -10.94
N LEU A 100 6.98 -2.18 -9.98
CA LEU A 100 7.27 -0.76 -10.27
C LEU A 100 8.58 -0.58 -11.03
N SER A 101 9.62 -1.36 -10.68
CA SER A 101 10.95 -1.30 -11.32
C SER A 101 10.98 -1.92 -12.71
N ALA A 102 10.11 -2.90 -12.99
CA ALA A 102 10.08 -3.57 -14.29
C ALA A 102 9.56 -2.63 -15.41
N PHE A 103 8.77 -1.62 -15.07
CA PHE A 103 8.15 -0.69 -16.02
C PHE A 103 8.39 0.77 -15.62
N PRO A 104 9.65 1.24 -15.60
CA PRO A 104 9.99 2.55 -15.02
C PRO A 104 9.33 3.71 -15.76
N ALA A 105 9.14 3.62 -17.08
CA ALA A 105 8.45 4.65 -17.85
C ALA A 105 6.98 4.80 -17.44
N LYS A 106 6.25 3.69 -17.29
CA LYS A 106 4.84 3.71 -16.83
C LYS A 106 4.72 4.16 -15.38
N THR A 107 5.62 3.69 -14.51
CA THR A 107 5.70 4.16 -13.13
C THR A 107 5.98 5.66 -13.07
N ALA A 108 6.92 6.16 -13.88
CA ALA A 108 7.24 7.58 -13.94
C ALA A 108 6.11 8.44 -14.56
N GLN A 109 5.23 7.88 -15.36
CA GLN A 109 4.09 8.57 -15.95
C GLN A 109 2.97 8.81 -14.95
N ALA A 110 2.76 7.90 -13.99
CA ALA A 110 1.73 8.08 -12.96
C ALA A 110 2.03 9.32 -12.10
N ASP A 111 0.99 10.04 -11.70
CA ASP A 111 1.09 11.20 -10.80
C ASP A 111 1.23 10.78 -9.34
N SER A 112 0.59 9.66 -8.97
CA SER A 112 0.60 9.14 -7.61
C SER A 112 0.53 7.61 -7.55
N LEU A 113 0.99 7.07 -6.41
CA LEU A 113 0.97 5.65 -6.08
C LEU A 113 0.20 5.43 -4.78
N ILE A 114 -0.63 4.39 -4.72
CA ILE A 114 -1.23 3.87 -3.49
C ILE A 114 -0.77 2.44 -3.32
N LEU A 115 0.06 2.21 -2.29
CA LEU A 115 0.74 0.95 -2.07
C LEU A 115 0.37 0.38 -0.70
N SER A 116 -0.13 -0.88 -0.67
CA SER A 116 -0.47 -1.55 0.59
C SER A 116 0.21 -2.91 0.69
N PRO A 117 1.49 -2.93 1.11
CA PRO A 117 2.25 -4.17 1.26
C PRO A 117 1.75 -4.99 2.45
N HIS A 118 1.58 -6.31 2.25
CA HIS A 118 1.21 -7.24 3.33
C HIS A 118 2.38 -7.57 4.25
N LYS A 119 3.60 -7.43 3.78
CA LYS A 119 4.86 -7.65 4.49
C LYS A 119 5.96 -6.82 3.87
N ASP A 120 7.05 -6.66 4.60
CA ASP A 120 8.25 -5.94 4.17
C ASP A 120 7.95 -4.49 3.68
N PRO A 121 7.14 -3.68 4.43
CA PRO A 121 6.81 -2.32 4.01
C PRO A 121 8.02 -1.40 3.95
N GLU A 122 9.08 -1.71 4.70
CA GLU A 122 10.35 -0.99 4.66
C GLU A 122 10.99 -1.02 3.27
N LEU A 123 10.85 -2.12 2.52
CA LEU A 123 11.37 -2.19 1.14
C LEU A 123 10.64 -1.23 0.21
N VAL A 124 9.33 -1.07 0.40
CA VAL A 124 8.52 -0.14 -0.41
C VAL A 124 8.93 1.31 -0.12
N ARG A 125 9.10 1.68 1.16
CA ARG A 125 9.52 3.04 1.54
C ARG A 125 10.93 3.37 1.04
N GLN A 126 11.86 2.42 1.17
CA GLN A 126 13.21 2.55 0.61
C GLN A 126 13.16 2.71 -0.90
N TRP A 127 12.38 1.89 -1.61
CA TRP A 127 12.23 2.00 -3.05
C TRP A 127 11.68 3.37 -3.47
N LEU A 128 10.68 3.90 -2.77
CA LEU A 128 10.12 5.23 -3.03
C LEU A 128 11.19 6.32 -2.88
N GLU A 129 11.98 6.29 -1.79
CA GLU A 129 13.09 7.22 -1.54
C GLU A 129 14.12 7.19 -2.67
N GLU A 130 14.51 5.98 -3.12
CA GLU A 130 15.54 5.79 -4.15
C GLU A 130 15.06 6.15 -5.57
N ASN A 131 13.74 6.18 -5.82
CA ASN A 131 13.18 6.33 -7.16
C ASN A 131 12.40 7.65 -7.38
N GLY A 132 12.64 8.66 -6.55
CA GLY A 132 12.10 10.02 -6.77
C GLY A 132 10.63 10.16 -6.42
N TRP A 133 10.18 9.43 -5.39
CA TRP A 133 8.84 9.53 -4.81
C TRP A 133 8.94 10.02 -3.37
N VAL A 134 7.99 10.84 -2.95
CA VAL A 134 7.82 11.27 -1.56
C VAL A 134 6.54 10.68 -0.99
N ILE A 135 6.64 10.16 0.22
CA ILE A 135 5.47 9.71 0.98
C ILE A 135 4.70 10.94 1.46
N GLU A 136 3.51 11.13 0.91
CA GLU A 136 2.64 12.23 1.27
C GLU A 136 1.82 11.92 2.51
N GLN A 137 1.31 10.68 2.60
CA GLN A 137 0.48 10.21 3.70
C GLN A 137 0.60 8.70 3.87
N GLU A 138 0.57 8.26 5.12
CA GLU A 138 0.45 6.83 5.45
C GLU A 138 -0.69 6.59 6.42
N TYR A 139 -1.26 5.39 6.36
CA TYR A 139 -2.27 4.88 7.28
C TYR A 139 -1.90 3.47 7.72
N VAL A 140 -2.42 3.07 8.86
CA VAL A 140 -2.43 1.68 9.30
C VAL A 140 -3.86 1.18 9.30
N ILE A 141 -4.13 0.09 8.62
CA ILE A 141 -5.47 -0.50 8.54
C ILE A 141 -5.46 -1.81 9.33
N GLU A 142 -6.35 -1.92 10.31
CA GLU A 142 -6.55 -3.16 11.04
C GLU A 142 -7.69 -3.97 10.40
N ASP A 143 -7.33 -5.12 9.83
CA ASP A 143 -8.25 -6.08 9.21
C ASP A 143 -7.74 -7.51 9.45
N GLY A 144 -7.91 -8.02 10.65
CA GLY A 144 -7.33 -9.28 11.14
C GLY A 144 -5.82 -9.22 11.39
N ASN A 145 -5.12 -8.35 10.68
CA ASN A 145 -3.73 -7.94 10.85
C ASN A 145 -3.61 -6.43 10.63
N PHE A 146 -2.41 -5.88 10.82
CA PHE A 146 -2.11 -4.50 10.50
C PHE A 146 -1.47 -4.39 9.10
N TYR A 147 -2.05 -3.55 8.26
CA TYR A 147 -1.60 -3.31 6.90
C TYR A 147 -1.29 -1.83 6.72
N PRO A 148 -0.05 -1.46 6.38
CA PRO A 148 0.25 -0.10 5.99
C PRO A 148 -0.40 0.21 4.64
N LEU A 149 -0.87 1.44 4.48
CA LEU A 149 -1.25 2.04 3.22
C LEU A 149 -0.40 3.28 3.02
N ILE A 150 0.36 3.31 1.95
CA ILE A 150 1.32 4.37 1.61
C ILE A 150 0.78 5.09 0.38
N ARG A 151 0.52 6.39 0.51
CA ARG A 151 0.27 7.29 -0.61
C ARG A 151 1.56 8.03 -0.93
N ALA A 152 2.02 7.96 -2.16
CA ALA A 152 3.23 8.62 -2.62
C ALA A 152 2.98 9.44 -3.89
N VAL A 153 3.66 10.57 -3.99
CA VAL A 153 3.65 11.48 -5.14
C VAL A 153 5.08 11.75 -5.59
N LYS A 154 5.27 12.37 -6.74
CA LYS A 154 6.60 12.74 -7.24
C LYS A 154 7.31 13.68 -6.28
N GLY A 155 8.58 13.42 -6.00
CA GLY A 155 9.39 14.26 -5.13
C GLY A 155 10.61 13.54 -4.60
N GLN A 156 11.30 14.19 -3.67
CA GLN A 156 12.47 13.65 -3.01
C GLN A 156 12.26 13.70 -1.50
N MET A 157 12.66 12.67 -0.82
CA MET A 157 12.68 12.59 0.65
C MET A 157 13.96 11.92 1.12
N ALA A 158 14.27 12.06 2.38
CA ALA A 158 15.29 11.28 3.07
C ALA A 158 14.67 10.71 4.34
N LEU A 159 14.70 9.40 4.49
CA LEU A 159 14.09 8.69 5.60
C LEU A 159 15.12 8.37 6.69
N GLU A 160 14.78 8.73 7.91
CA GLU A 160 15.47 8.18 9.07
C GLU A 160 15.23 6.67 9.17
N PRO A 161 16.16 5.87 9.73
CA PRO A 161 16.03 4.42 9.80
C PRO A 161 14.72 3.94 10.44
N TRP A 162 14.20 4.63 11.46
CA TRP A 162 12.94 4.29 12.09
C TRP A 162 11.74 4.55 11.18
N GLN A 163 11.80 5.59 10.33
CA GLN A 163 10.75 5.92 9.37
C GLN A 163 10.63 4.86 8.26
N GLN A 164 11.75 4.28 7.82
CA GLN A 164 11.72 3.16 6.86
C GLN A 164 10.89 1.99 7.41
N TYR A 165 10.94 1.73 8.72
CA TYR A 165 10.24 0.58 9.32
C TYR A 165 8.82 0.90 9.81
N TYR A 166 8.60 2.09 10.34
CA TYR A 166 7.34 2.44 11.03
C TYR A 166 6.56 3.56 10.35
N GLY A 167 7.09 4.14 9.29
CA GLY A 167 6.40 5.08 8.41
C GLY A 167 6.81 6.54 8.60
N LEU A 168 6.55 7.31 7.55
CA LEU A 168 6.65 8.76 7.50
C LEU A 168 5.23 9.31 7.29
N HIS A 169 4.87 10.40 7.98
CA HIS A 169 3.54 11.00 7.87
C HIS A 169 2.37 10.03 8.14
N VAL A 170 2.58 9.08 9.06
CA VAL A 170 1.51 8.16 9.48
C VAL A 170 0.39 8.95 10.15
N HIS A 171 -0.84 8.70 9.71
CA HIS A 171 -2.02 9.32 10.32
C HIS A 171 -2.17 8.85 11.77
N PRO A 172 -2.17 9.78 12.76
CA PRO A 172 -2.18 9.43 14.17
C PRO A 172 -3.60 9.06 14.64
N ASP A 173 -3.97 7.80 14.46
CA ASP A 173 -5.24 7.24 14.89
C ASP A 173 -5.09 6.04 15.83
N GLU A 174 -6.20 5.49 16.27
CA GLU A 174 -6.22 4.32 17.18
C GLU A 174 -5.59 3.08 16.53
N GLN A 175 -5.67 2.92 15.21
CA GLN A 175 -5.09 1.78 14.49
C GLN A 175 -3.56 1.90 14.42
N ALA A 176 -3.03 3.09 14.21
CA ALA A 176 -1.59 3.36 14.27
C ALA A 176 -1.03 3.11 15.68
N ALA A 177 -1.76 3.54 16.72
CA ALA A 177 -1.39 3.28 18.11
C ALA A 177 -1.40 1.77 18.43
N ALA A 178 -2.45 1.06 18.03
CA ALA A 178 -2.57 -0.38 18.21
C ALA A 178 -1.46 -1.15 17.49
N TYR A 179 -1.11 -0.72 16.28
CA TYR A 179 0.01 -1.29 15.51
C TYR A 179 1.34 -1.13 16.25
N LEU A 180 1.69 0.08 16.69
CA LEU A 180 2.96 0.30 17.39
C LEU A 180 3.01 -0.48 18.71
N LYS A 181 1.91 -0.57 19.44
CA LYS A 181 1.79 -1.38 20.65
C LYS A 181 2.00 -2.87 20.37
N ASP A 182 1.42 -3.41 19.29
CA ASP A 182 1.64 -4.80 18.88
C ASP A 182 3.09 -5.04 18.47
N GLN A 183 3.71 -4.13 17.70
CA GLN A 183 5.12 -4.19 17.34
C GLN A 183 6.03 -4.16 18.58
N LYS A 184 5.76 -3.28 19.54
CA LYS A 184 6.53 -3.20 20.80
C LYS A 184 6.42 -4.51 21.58
N ARG A 185 5.21 -5.06 21.71
CA ARG A 185 5.00 -6.37 22.36
C ARG A 185 5.80 -7.49 21.69
N ARG A 186 5.74 -7.60 20.36
CA ARG A 186 6.47 -8.63 19.58
C ARG A 186 7.99 -8.50 19.76
N TRP A 187 8.53 -7.31 19.61
CA TRP A 187 9.97 -7.08 19.72
C TRP A 187 10.48 -7.22 21.17
N THR A 188 9.66 -6.91 22.18
CA THR A 188 9.99 -7.18 23.61
C THR A 188 10.12 -8.69 23.84
N ILE A 189 9.20 -9.51 23.31
CA ILE A 189 9.28 -10.97 23.42
C ILE A 189 10.56 -11.49 22.75
N ILE A 190 10.88 -11.00 21.54
CA ILE A 190 12.11 -11.38 20.81
C ILE A 190 13.32 -10.98 21.62
N HIS A 191 13.37 -9.75 22.11
CA HIS A 191 14.49 -9.23 22.92
C HIS A 191 14.73 -10.10 24.16
N ASN A 192 13.70 -10.44 24.91
CA ASN A 192 13.79 -11.21 26.13
C ASN A 192 14.22 -12.68 25.90
N LYS A 193 13.87 -13.26 24.75
CA LYS A 193 14.24 -14.62 24.34
C LYS A 193 15.62 -14.70 23.68
N THR A 194 16.18 -13.59 23.25
CA THR A 194 17.46 -13.55 22.54
C THR A 194 18.63 -13.45 23.52
N PRO A 195 19.72 -14.22 23.38
CA PRO A 195 20.93 -14.05 24.17
C PRO A 195 21.48 -12.64 24.11
N GLU A 196 22.10 -12.16 25.18
CA GLU A 196 22.51 -10.76 25.36
C GLU A 196 23.42 -10.26 24.23
N ASP A 197 24.39 -11.09 23.82
CA ASP A 197 25.34 -10.79 22.75
C ASP A 197 24.68 -10.61 21.37
N LYS A 198 23.42 -11.07 21.19
CA LYS A 198 22.64 -11.01 19.93
C LYS A 198 21.44 -10.04 19.97
N ARG A 199 21.22 -9.34 21.09
CA ARG A 199 20.04 -8.47 21.27
C ARG A 199 20.07 -7.15 20.48
N LYS A 200 21.21 -6.77 19.90
CA LYS A 200 21.40 -5.47 19.24
C LYS A 200 20.23 -5.12 18.26
N LYS A 201 19.82 -6.06 17.41
CA LYS A 201 18.72 -5.83 16.46
C LYS A 201 17.38 -5.57 17.17
N ALA A 202 17.06 -6.35 18.20
CA ALA A 202 15.80 -6.21 18.93
C ALA A 202 15.78 -4.90 19.75
N SER A 203 16.88 -4.54 20.39
CA SER A 203 17.01 -3.26 21.11
C SER A 203 16.81 -2.07 20.16
N LEU A 204 17.43 -2.11 19.00
CA LEU A 204 17.29 -1.05 17.98
C LEU A 204 15.84 -0.92 17.49
N ARG A 205 15.15 -2.05 17.27
CA ARG A 205 13.73 -2.04 16.88
C ARG A 205 12.83 -1.43 17.95
N LEU A 206 13.07 -1.74 19.21
CA LEU A 206 12.34 -1.14 20.33
C LEU A 206 12.57 0.39 20.39
N GLN A 207 13.82 0.84 20.25
CA GLN A 207 14.13 2.25 20.17
C GLN A 207 13.40 2.95 19.01
N TRP A 208 13.36 2.35 17.83
CA TRP A 208 12.68 2.91 16.67
C TRP A 208 11.14 2.96 16.83
N ILE A 209 10.56 1.99 17.55
CA ILE A 209 9.13 2.03 17.89
C ILE A 209 8.83 3.21 18.83
N ASP A 210 9.69 3.44 19.80
CA ASP A 210 9.54 4.58 20.73
C ASP A 210 9.68 5.92 20.00
N GLN A 211 10.60 6.04 19.04
CA GLN A 211 10.72 7.21 18.16
C GLN A 211 9.47 7.42 17.31
N ALA A 212 8.91 6.36 16.73
CA ALA A 212 7.66 6.42 15.95
C ALA A 212 6.48 6.85 16.82
N ALA A 213 6.33 6.29 18.02
CA ALA A 213 5.29 6.67 18.95
C ALA A 213 5.37 8.15 19.35
N LEU A 214 6.57 8.62 19.67
CA LEU A 214 6.81 10.03 20.00
C LEU A 214 6.45 10.95 18.83
N ALA A 215 6.81 10.58 17.60
CA ALA A 215 6.49 11.35 16.39
C ALA A 215 5.00 11.47 16.13
N LEU A 216 4.21 10.46 16.54
CA LEU A 216 2.74 10.44 16.46
C LEU A 216 2.06 11.13 17.65
N GLY A 217 2.82 11.68 18.62
CA GLY A 217 2.28 12.27 19.84
C GLY A 217 1.64 11.25 20.79
N MET A 218 2.06 9.98 20.69
CA MET A 218 1.57 8.88 21.52
C MET A 218 2.52 8.65 22.71
N GLU A 219 1.95 8.32 23.87
CA GLU A 219 2.76 7.81 24.98
C GLU A 219 3.32 6.43 24.62
N ALA A 220 4.62 6.24 24.77
CA ALA A 220 5.37 5.05 24.38
C ALA A 220 5.18 3.87 25.35
#